data_ee8eb1a6174053bf766245e4633cd5cd
#
_entry.id   ee8eb1a6174053bf766245e4633cd5cd
#
_cell.length_a   1.000
_cell.length_b   1.000
_cell.length_c   1.000
_cell.angle_alpha   90.00
_cell.angle_beta   90.00
_cell.angle_gamma   90.00
#
_symmetry.space_group_name_H-M   'P 1'
#
loop_
_entity.id
_entity.type
_entity.pdbx_description
1 polymer ?
#
loop_
_entity_poly.entity_id
_entity_poly.type
_entity_poly.pdbx_seq_one_letter_code
_entity_poly.pdbx_strand_id
1 'polypeptide(L)'
;MYPILLTLGENIDKVFSSFDLWVFHFFGSMQCTFLTYIAKFFTTFGDEGFIIPLVVVGAVLCLFKRTRKFGLSLIFAVVIGTLVTNIVVKPMALRVRPYNTLQGNADYWKWYIGAGALSESDYSFPSGHTTGAFEVATALFLCFKSEKKKIAYLFPVIALC
;
A
#
# COMPACT_ATOMS: atom_id res chain seq x y z
N MET A 1 23.59 31.73 7.25
CA MET A 1 22.91 30.78 6.34
C MET A 1 22.62 29.54 7.16
N TYR A 2 21.41 29.38 7.66
CA TYR A 2 21.06 28.22 8.48
C TYR A 2 21.02 27.01 7.55
N PRO A 3 21.60 25.85 7.94
CA PRO A 3 21.47 24.64 7.16
C PRO A 3 19.97 24.28 7.14
N ILE A 4 19.36 24.30 5.95
CA ILE A 4 18.00 23.79 5.76
C ILE A 4 18.08 22.30 6.09
N LEU A 5 17.51 21.92 7.23
CA LEU A 5 17.37 20.51 7.58
C LEU A 5 16.39 19.89 6.58
N LEU A 6 16.90 18.99 5.74
CA LEU A 6 16.07 18.23 4.83
C LEU A 6 15.02 17.44 5.62
N THR A 7 13.80 17.38 5.09
CA THR A 7 12.76 16.49 5.64
C THR A 7 13.19 15.04 5.50
N LEU A 8 12.57 14.13 6.24
CA LEU A 8 12.85 12.71 6.10
C LEU A 8 12.55 12.24 4.67
N GLY A 9 11.48 12.75 4.04
CA GLY A 9 11.12 12.45 2.66
C GLY A 9 12.18 12.88 1.66
N GLU A 10 12.72 14.10 1.80
CA GLU A 10 13.81 14.60 0.93
C GLU A 10 15.10 13.78 1.10
N ASN A 11 15.40 13.31 2.31
CA ASN A 11 16.52 12.40 2.54
C ASN A 11 16.27 11.02 1.89
N ILE A 12 15.06 10.48 1.97
CA ILE A 12 14.67 9.24 1.29
C ILE A 12 14.83 9.42 -0.23
N ASP A 13 14.32 10.53 -0.80
CA ASP A 13 14.43 10.80 -2.23
C ASP A 13 15.89 10.92 -2.66
N LYS A 14 16.74 11.59 -1.88
CA LYS A 14 18.18 11.71 -2.18
C LYS A 14 18.89 10.36 -2.24
N VAL A 15 18.52 9.43 -1.35
CA VAL A 15 19.15 8.10 -1.29
C VAL A 15 18.58 7.15 -2.33
N PHE A 16 17.26 7.19 -2.55
CA PHE A 16 16.55 6.20 -3.36
C PHE A 16 16.15 6.68 -4.76
N SER A 17 16.43 7.94 -5.15
CA SER A 17 16.02 8.49 -6.44
C SER A 17 16.42 7.64 -7.64
N SER A 18 17.66 7.16 -7.67
CA SER A 18 18.14 6.31 -8.76
C SER A 18 17.44 4.97 -8.82
N PHE A 19 17.14 4.39 -7.66
CA PHE A 19 16.39 3.14 -7.55
C PHE A 19 14.93 3.35 -7.98
N ASP A 20 14.28 4.41 -7.52
CA ASP A 20 12.91 4.75 -7.91
C ASP A 20 12.79 4.96 -9.42
N LEU A 21 13.69 5.72 -10.03
CA LEU A 21 13.71 5.91 -11.48
C LEU A 21 13.92 4.60 -12.22
N TRP A 22 14.80 3.73 -11.73
CA TRP A 22 14.99 2.39 -12.32
C TRP A 22 13.69 1.56 -12.24
N VAL A 23 13.01 1.56 -11.09
CA VAL A 23 11.73 0.85 -10.91
C VAL A 23 10.66 1.42 -11.84
N PHE A 24 10.53 2.75 -11.93
CA PHE A 24 9.57 3.39 -12.84
C PHE A 24 9.87 3.05 -14.30
N HIS A 25 11.15 3.06 -14.70
CA HIS A 25 11.55 2.68 -16.05
C HIS A 25 11.24 1.21 -16.33
N PHE A 26 11.54 0.31 -15.40
CA PHE A 26 11.27 -1.12 -15.54
C PHE A 26 9.76 -1.38 -15.75
N PHE A 27 8.92 -0.93 -14.83
CA PHE A 27 7.47 -1.15 -14.96
C PHE A 27 6.83 -0.32 -16.08
N GLY A 28 7.30 0.91 -16.30
CA GLY A 28 6.79 1.77 -17.36
C GLY A 28 7.07 1.21 -18.75
N SER A 29 8.25 0.65 -18.98
CA SER A 29 8.60 0.00 -20.25
C SER A 29 7.78 -1.25 -20.57
N MET A 30 7.28 -1.92 -19.51
CA MET A 30 6.41 -3.10 -19.63
C MET A 30 4.92 -2.73 -19.72
N GLN A 31 4.59 -1.43 -19.62
CA GLN A 31 3.20 -0.99 -19.56
C GLN A 31 2.45 -1.37 -20.85
N CYS A 32 1.40 -2.16 -20.68
CA CYS A 32 0.45 -2.50 -21.74
C CYS A 32 -0.95 -2.62 -21.13
N THR A 33 -1.98 -2.57 -21.97
CA THR A 33 -3.37 -2.61 -21.52
C THR A 33 -3.67 -3.81 -20.62
N PHE A 34 -3.17 -4.99 -20.97
CA PHE A 34 -3.36 -6.22 -20.19
C PHE A 34 -2.75 -6.13 -18.79
N LEU A 35 -1.47 -5.72 -18.67
CA LEU A 35 -0.81 -5.57 -17.38
C LEU A 35 -1.43 -4.46 -16.54
N THR A 36 -1.91 -3.39 -17.18
CA THR A 36 -2.62 -2.31 -16.48
C THR A 36 -3.92 -2.83 -15.84
N TYR A 37 -4.68 -3.70 -16.52
CA TYR A 37 -5.86 -4.32 -15.93
C TYR A 37 -5.52 -5.24 -14.75
N ILE A 38 -4.46 -6.04 -14.88
CA ILE A 38 -3.98 -6.89 -13.79
C ILE A 38 -3.57 -6.04 -12.57
N ALA A 39 -2.76 -5.00 -12.78
CA ALA A 39 -2.33 -4.10 -11.71
C ALA A 39 -3.52 -3.42 -11.01
N LYS A 40 -4.49 -2.93 -11.79
CA LYS A 40 -5.73 -2.34 -11.24
C LYS A 40 -6.55 -3.35 -10.44
N PHE A 41 -6.62 -4.61 -10.88
CA PHE A 41 -7.29 -5.66 -10.13
C PHE A 41 -6.62 -5.90 -8.77
N PHE A 42 -5.30 -6.04 -8.74
CA PHE A 42 -4.59 -6.27 -7.47
C PHE A 42 -4.62 -5.03 -6.55
N THR A 43 -4.53 -3.82 -7.11
CA THR A 43 -4.60 -2.58 -6.31
C THR A 43 -5.93 -2.45 -5.57
N THR A 44 -7.04 -3.00 -6.11
CA THR A 44 -8.36 -2.97 -5.46
C THR A 44 -8.34 -3.61 -4.07
N PHE A 45 -7.49 -4.59 -3.81
CA PHE A 45 -7.38 -5.23 -2.49
C PHE A 45 -6.77 -4.34 -1.41
N GLY A 46 -6.05 -3.30 -1.81
CA GLY A 46 -5.50 -2.28 -0.89
C GLY A 46 -6.34 -1.01 -0.80
N ASP A 47 -7.42 -0.91 -1.58
CA ASP A 47 -8.31 0.26 -1.63
C ASP A 47 -9.26 0.29 -0.43
N GLU A 48 -9.60 1.49 0.05
CA GLU A 48 -10.57 1.69 1.14
C GLU A 48 -11.92 1.07 0.82
N GLY A 49 -12.34 1.11 -0.44
CA GLY A 49 -13.58 0.49 -0.93
C GLY A 49 -13.63 -1.02 -0.72
N PHE A 50 -12.50 -1.70 -0.59
CA PHE A 50 -12.40 -3.12 -0.27
C PHE A 50 -12.15 -3.35 1.23
N ILE A 51 -11.28 -2.56 1.85
CA ILE A 51 -10.88 -2.73 3.25
C ILE A 51 -12.03 -2.42 4.21
N ILE A 52 -12.80 -1.35 3.97
CA ILE A 52 -13.93 -0.97 4.84
C ILE A 52 -14.99 -2.07 4.94
N PRO A 53 -15.52 -2.63 3.83
CA PRO A 53 -16.43 -3.78 3.90
C PRO A 53 -15.83 -4.97 4.63
N LEU A 54 -14.52 -5.21 4.47
CA LEU A 54 -13.84 -6.32 5.13
C LEU A 54 -13.76 -6.12 6.66
N VAL A 55 -13.57 -4.89 7.13
CA VAL A 55 -13.64 -4.54 8.57
C VAL A 55 -15.07 -4.76 9.11
N VAL A 56 -16.10 -4.40 8.33
CA VAL A 56 -17.50 -4.67 8.69
C VAL A 56 -17.74 -6.17 8.83
N VAL A 57 -17.25 -6.99 7.89
CA VAL A 57 -17.30 -8.45 8.00
C VAL A 57 -16.56 -8.92 9.27
N GLY A 58 -15.39 -8.35 9.56
CA GLY A 58 -14.66 -8.60 10.81
C GLY A 58 -15.52 -8.35 12.05
N ALA A 59 -16.25 -7.22 12.07
CA ALA A 59 -17.14 -6.88 13.17
C ALA A 59 -18.29 -7.90 13.33
N VAL A 60 -18.90 -8.32 12.21
CA VAL A 60 -19.92 -9.37 12.24
C VAL A 60 -19.36 -10.70 12.76
N LEU A 61 -18.14 -11.08 12.34
CA LEU A 61 -17.47 -12.30 12.83
C LEU A 61 -17.18 -12.26 14.34
N CYS A 62 -17.03 -11.08 14.93
CA CYS A 62 -16.85 -10.92 16.37
C CYS A 62 -18.10 -11.32 17.19
N LEU A 63 -19.29 -11.32 16.59
CA LEU A 63 -20.52 -11.71 17.25
C LEU A 63 -20.59 -13.22 17.54
N PHE A 64 -19.87 -14.03 16.77
CA PHE A 64 -19.88 -15.48 16.90
C PHE A 64 -18.64 -15.98 17.65
N LYS A 65 -18.82 -16.76 18.72
CA LYS A 65 -17.73 -17.28 19.57
C LYS A 65 -16.64 -18.02 18.77
N ARG A 66 -17.03 -18.74 17.70
CA ARG A 66 -16.11 -19.54 16.87
C ARG A 66 -15.18 -18.69 15.99
N THR A 67 -15.66 -17.55 15.48
CA THR A 67 -14.93 -16.69 14.54
C THR A 67 -14.42 -15.39 15.15
N ARG A 68 -14.74 -15.12 16.44
CA ARG A 68 -14.38 -13.90 17.15
C ARG A 68 -12.89 -13.57 17.06
N LYS A 69 -12.01 -14.56 17.23
CA LYS A 69 -10.56 -14.34 17.16
C LYS A 69 -10.14 -13.82 15.80
N PHE A 70 -10.75 -14.35 14.74
CA PHE A 70 -10.51 -13.92 13.37
C PHE A 70 -10.96 -12.47 13.14
N GLY A 71 -12.21 -12.16 13.52
CA GLY A 71 -12.75 -10.80 13.41
C GLY A 71 -11.91 -9.76 14.18
N LEU A 72 -11.54 -10.07 15.43
CA LEU A 72 -10.68 -9.20 16.23
C LEU A 72 -9.31 -9.00 15.60
N SER A 73 -8.65 -10.07 15.13
CA SER A 73 -7.34 -9.95 14.47
C SER A 73 -7.40 -9.04 13.25
N LEU A 74 -8.45 -9.17 12.44
CA LEU A 74 -8.65 -8.35 11.25
C LEU A 74 -8.86 -6.88 11.60
N ILE A 75 -9.77 -6.58 12.54
CA ILE A 75 -10.05 -5.21 12.96
C ILE A 75 -8.79 -4.57 13.57
N PHE A 76 -8.11 -5.27 14.50
CA PHE A 76 -6.91 -4.73 15.13
C PHE A 76 -5.79 -4.51 14.13
N ALA A 77 -5.56 -5.42 13.17
CA ALA A 77 -4.53 -5.25 12.16
C ALA A 77 -4.79 -3.98 11.32
N VAL A 78 -6.01 -3.84 10.79
CA VAL A 78 -6.37 -2.68 9.96
C VAL A 78 -6.37 -1.38 10.77
N VAL A 79 -7.01 -1.35 11.94
CA VAL A 79 -7.09 -0.10 12.74
C VAL A 79 -5.71 0.36 13.18
N ILE A 80 -4.90 -0.54 13.75
CA ILE A 80 -3.57 -0.18 14.26
C ILE A 80 -2.66 0.22 13.09
N GLY A 81 -2.64 -0.56 12.01
CA GLY A 81 -1.78 -0.27 10.86
C GLY A 81 -2.15 1.05 10.19
N THR A 82 -3.44 1.30 9.95
CA THR A 82 -3.93 2.56 9.38
C THR A 82 -3.61 3.76 10.29
N LEU A 83 -3.79 3.65 11.61
CA LEU A 83 -3.44 4.71 12.56
C LEU A 83 -1.93 5.00 12.53
N VAL A 84 -1.10 3.96 12.62
CA VAL A 84 0.37 4.12 12.58
C VAL A 84 0.80 4.73 11.25
N THR A 85 0.28 4.24 10.14
CA THR A 85 0.64 4.73 8.81
C THR A 85 0.23 6.18 8.60
N ASN A 86 -1.03 6.53 8.83
CA ASN A 86 -1.57 7.83 8.45
C ASN A 86 -1.30 8.92 9.49
N ILE A 87 -1.27 8.57 10.79
CA ILE A 87 -1.12 9.56 11.86
C ILE A 87 0.35 9.72 12.28
N VAL A 88 1.16 8.66 12.16
CA VAL A 88 2.56 8.70 12.62
C VAL A 88 3.52 8.77 11.45
N VAL A 89 3.53 7.75 10.59
CA VAL A 89 4.62 7.59 9.60
C VAL A 89 4.50 8.58 8.44
N LYS A 90 3.32 8.78 7.85
CA LYS A 90 3.15 9.75 6.75
C LYS A 90 3.51 11.19 7.14
N PRO A 91 3.03 11.72 8.30
CA PRO A 91 3.40 13.06 8.73
C PRO A 91 4.88 13.21 9.13
N MET A 92 5.54 12.13 9.51
CA MET A 92 6.98 12.14 9.79
C MET A 92 7.81 12.06 8.50
N ALA A 93 7.38 11.25 7.54
CA ALA A 93 8.11 11.05 6.28
C ALA A 93 8.01 12.28 5.37
N LEU A 94 6.83 12.87 5.21
CA LEU A 94 6.55 14.03 4.33
C LEU A 94 7.04 13.84 2.89
N ARG A 95 7.07 12.59 2.41
CA ARG A 95 7.57 12.29 1.07
C ARG A 95 6.57 12.70 0.01
N VAL A 96 6.96 13.62 -0.88
CA VAL A 96 6.14 14.11 -1.98
C VAL A 96 5.91 12.99 -3.01
N ARG A 97 4.77 13.01 -3.67
CA ARG A 97 4.45 11.97 -4.68
C ARG A 97 5.25 12.18 -5.97
N PRO A 98 5.67 11.08 -6.62
CA PRO A 98 6.52 11.13 -7.82
C PRO A 98 5.96 11.99 -8.95
N TYR A 99 4.66 12.02 -9.17
CA TYR A 99 4.06 12.84 -10.22
C TYR A 99 4.19 14.34 -9.96
N ASN A 100 4.47 14.78 -8.74
CA ASN A 100 4.76 16.17 -8.43
C ASN A 100 6.25 16.52 -8.63
N THR A 101 7.14 15.56 -8.43
CA THR A 101 8.60 15.77 -8.52
C THR A 101 9.18 15.42 -9.89
N LEU A 102 8.53 14.52 -10.63
CA LEU A 102 9.00 13.98 -11.91
C LEU A 102 8.24 14.52 -13.14
N GLN A 103 7.54 15.65 -13.02
CA GLN A 103 6.80 16.25 -14.15
C GLN A 103 7.71 16.57 -15.35
N GLY A 104 8.98 16.92 -15.11
CA GLY A 104 9.98 17.20 -16.15
C GLY A 104 10.56 15.95 -16.82
N ASN A 105 10.28 14.74 -16.32
CA ASN A 105 10.74 13.49 -16.92
C ASN A 105 9.70 13.00 -17.93
N ALA A 106 10.04 13.11 -19.23
CA ALA A 106 9.09 12.80 -20.32
C ALA A 106 8.65 11.33 -20.33
N ASP A 107 9.54 10.40 -20.02
CA ASP A 107 9.20 8.97 -19.98
C ASP A 107 8.27 8.66 -18.81
N TYR A 108 8.60 9.13 -17.61
CA TYR A 108 7.74 8.98 -16.45
C TYR A 108 6.36 9.58 -16.70
N TRP A 109 6.30 10.79 -17.28
CA TRP A 109 5.04 11.47 -17.55
C TRP A 109 4.15 10.72 -18.53
N LYS A 110 4.75 10.14 -19.59
CA LYS A 110 4.04 9.28 -20.54
C LYS A 110 3.42 8.07 -19.85
N TRP A 111 4.17 7.39 -19.00
CA TRP A 111 3.65 6.23 -18.25
C TRP A 111 2.58 6.61 -17.25
N TYR A 112 2.76 7.72 -16.55
CA TYR A 112 1.76 8.23 -15.59
C TYR A 112 0.42 8.53 -16.28
N ILE A 113 0.43 9.22 -17.41
CA ILE A 113 -0.78 9.47 -18.22
C ILE A 113 -1.37 8.15 -18.74
N GLY A 114 -0.53 7.23 -19.23
CA GLY A 114 -0.96 5.90 -19.70
C GLY A 114 -1.61 5.04 -18.63
N ALA A 115 -1.24 5.22 -17.36
CA ALA A 115 -1.87 4.57 -16.21
C ALA A 115 -3.21 5.19 -15.80
N GLY A 116 -3.55 6.38 -16.31
CA GLY A 116 -4.79 7.10 -16.02
C GLY A 116 -4.62 8.33 -15.13
N ALA A 117 -3.39 8.84 -14.98
CA ALA A 117 -3.06 10.07 -14.25
C ALA A 117 -3.69 10.15 -12.84
N LEU A 118 -3.62 9.04 -12.10
CA LEU A 118 -4.17 8.96 -10.74
C LEU A 118 -3.46 9.94 -9.81
N SER A 119 -4.23 10.73 -9.08
CA SER A 119 -3.70 11.69 -8.11
C SER A 119 -4.34 11.48 -6.73
N GLU A 120 -3.54 11.69 -5.70
CA GLU A 120 -3.92 11.56 -4.30
C GLU A 120 -3.49 12.83 -3.56
N SER A 121 -4.23 13.22 -2.55
CA SER A 121 -3.96 14.46 -1.80
C SER A 121 -2.92 14.31 -0.69
N ASP A 122 -2.54 13.08 -0.36
CA ASP A 122 -1.64 12.76 0.75
C ASP A 122 -0.19 12.49 0.31
N TYR A 123 0.70 12.26 1.29
CA TYR A 123 2.10 11.90 1.06
C TYR A 123 2.27 10.49 0.48
N SER A 124 3.36 10.28 -0.28
CA SER A 124 3.60 9.02 -1.01
C SER A 124 4.07 7.86 -0.14
N PHE A 125 4.66 8.12 1.02
CA PHE A 125 5.28 7.07 1.85
C PHE A 125 4.78 7.10 3.29
N PRO A 126 4.44 5.93 3.85
CA PRO A 126 4.28 4.65 3.14
C PRO A 126 3.00 4.61 2.30
N SER A 127 2.94 3.68 1.33
CA SER A 127 1.76 3.50 0.49
C SER A 127 0.58 2.97 1.31
N GLY A 128 -0.56 3.66 1.26
CA GLY A 128 -1.79 3.22 1.91
C GLY A 128 -2.30 1.88 1.39
N HIS A 129 -2.30 1.69 0.06
CA HIS A 129 -2.71 0.44 -0.57
C HIS A 129 -1.84 -0.74 -0.14
N THR A 130 -0.51 -0.56 -0.16
CA THR A 130 0.42 -1.60 0.30
C THR A 130 0.21 -1.91 1.78
N THR A 131 0.08 -0.89 2.62
CA THR A 131 -0.16 -1.09 4.06
C THR A 131 -1.46 -1.86 4.29
N GLY A 132 -2.58 -1.44 3.70
CA GLY A 132 -3.87 -2.11 3.85
C GLY A 132 -3.86 -3.55 3.37
N ALA A 133 -3.24 -3.84 2.22
CA ALA A 133 -3.09 -5.20 1.73
C ALA A 133 -2.31 -6.10 2.71
N PHE A 134 -1.19 -5.59 3.25
CA PHE A 134 -0.39 -6.35 4.24
C PHE A 134 -1.06 -6.48 5.61
N GLU A 135 -1.83 -5.50 6.06
CA GLU A 135 -2.63 -5.59 7.29
C GLU A 135 -3.62 -6.76 7.23
N VAL A 136 -4.40 -6.80 6.16
CA VAL A 136 -5.36 -7.87 5.91
C VAL A 136 -4.66 -9.22 5.74
N ALA A 137 -3.62 -9.28 4.90
CA ALA A 137 -2.86 -10.51 4.67
C ALA A 137 -2.24 -11.06 5.95
N THR A 138 -1.72 -10.19 6.83
CA THR A 138 -1.14 -10.59 8.11
C THR A 138 -2.21 -11.16 9.05
N ALA A 139 -3.37 -10.51 9.15
CA ALA A 139 -4.47 -11.01 9.96
C ALA A 139 -4.92 -12.40 9.50
N LEU A 140 -5.11 -12.57 8.19
CA LEU A 140 -5.47 -13.85 7.58
C LEU A 140 -4.39 -14.92 7.80
N PHE A 141 -3.13 -14.56 7.55
CA PHE A 141 -2.00 -15.46 7.77
C PHE A 141 -1.97 -16.00 9.20
N LEU A 142 -2.03 -15.12 10.21
CA LEU A 142 -1.98 -15.51 11.62
C LEU A 142 -3.15 -16.42 12.00
N CYS A 143 -4.36 -16.10 11.53
CA CYS A 143 -5.55 -16.88 11.82
C CYS A 143 -5.47 -18.29 11.22
N PHE A 144 -5.15 -18.41 9.93
CA PHE A 144 -5.07 -19.70 9.25
C PHE A 144 -3.85 -20.53 9.68
N LYS A 145 -2.74 -19.87 10.02
CA LYS A 145 -1.57 -20.53 10.59
C LYS A 145 -1.87 -21.13 11.96
N SER A 146 -2.65 -20.44 12.80
CA SER A 146 -3.06 -20.97 14.11
C SER A 146 -3.91 -22.25 13.98
N GLU A 147 -4.65 -22.37 12.87
CA GLU A 147 -5.41 -23.59 12.52
C GLU A 147 -4.58 -24.63 11.76
N LYS A 148 -3.25 -24.45 11.65
CA LYS A 148 -2.32 -25.30 10.91
C LYS A 148 -2.65 -25.50 9.42
N LYS A 149 -3.36 -24.55 8.82
CA LYS A 149 -3.72 -24.61 7.39
C LYS A 149 -2.60 -24.07 6.52
N LYS A 150 -2.13 -24.86 5.55
CA LYS A 150 -1.07 -24.46 4.60
C LYS A 150 -1.45 -23.25 3.73
N ILE A 151 -2.75 -23.03 3.47
CA ILE A 151 -3.26 -21.87 2.73
C ILE A 151 -2.86 -20.52 3.37
N ALA A 152 -2.48 -20.51 4.66
CA ALA A 152 -2.01 -19.30 5.33
C ALA A 152 -0.90 -18.59 4.55
N TYR A 153 0.03 -19.35 3.96
CA TYR A 153 1.18 -18.78 3.24
C TYR A 153 0.83 -18.11 1.92
N LEU A 154 -0.39 -18.32 1.41
CA LEU A 154 -0.86 -17.66 0.19
C LEU A 154 -1.15 -16.17 0.40
N PHE A 155 -1.63 -15.78 1.59
CA PHE A 155 -2.01 -14.39 1.86
C PHE A 155 -0.87 -13.38 1.75
N PRO A 156 0.32 -13.60 2.36
CA PRO A 156 1.46 -12.71 2.15
C PRO A 156 1.93 -12.65 0.69
N VAL A 157 1.82 -13.76 -0.05
CA VAL A 157 2.20 -13.81 -1.47
C VAL A 157 1.25 -12.93 -2.30
N ILE A 158 -0.06 -13.01 -2.06
CA ILE A 158 -1.04 -12.16 -2.74
C ILE A 158 -0.82 -10.68 -2.42
N ALA A 159 -0.45 -10.35 -1.17
CA ALA A 159 -0.18 -8.97 -0.78
C ALA A 159 1.09 -8.38 -1.41
N LEU A 160 2.00 -9.22 -1.90
CA LEU A 160 3.21 -8.79 -2.65
C LEU A 160 2.92 -8.48 -4.12
N CYS A 161 1.81 -8.96 -4.67
CA CYS A 161 1.38 -8.67 -6.03
C CYS A 161 0.69 -7.32 -6.14
#